data_aedd66fe946df868bc7923c05da62b05
#
_entry.id   aedd66fe946df868bc7923c05da62b05
#
_cell.length_a   1.000
_cell.length_b   1.000
_cell.length_c   1.000
_cell.angle_alpha   90.00
_cell.angle_beta   90.00
_cell.angle_gamma   90.00
#
_symmetry.space_group_name_H-M   'P 1'
#
loop_
_entity.id
_entity.type
_entity.pdbx_description
1 polymer ?
#
loop_
_entity_poly.entity_id
_entity_poly.type
_entity_poly.pdbx_seq_one_letter_code
_entity_poly.pdbx_strand_id
1 'polypeptide(L)'
;MRRFVIALGGLACATVALASPAAAYEIDPLTRQPLTDVLTVRVRPQSVAPSAALPADVPGAAVPQATAIAREIVPYNGPHAPGTIIVSTAERRLYLVQPGGEALRYGVGVGRPGFTWGGTQTVTMKREWPDWRPPSEMLRRRPDLPRYMKGGIENPLGARAMYLGNTIYRIHGSNEPETIGTAVSSGCIRMTNEDVTDLYSRVKVGARVVVQR
;
A
#
# COMPACT_ATOMS: atom_id res chain seq x y z
N MET A 1 -25.63 2.37 -83.04
CA MET A 1 -24.18 2.63 -83.07
C MET A 1 -23.66 2.65 -81.65
N ARG A 2 -22.98 1.61 -81.28
CA ARG A 2 -22.44 1.44 -79.92
C ARG A 2 -21.01 2.01 -79.82
N ARG A 3 -20.76 2.93 -78.92
CA ARG A 3 -19.44 3.42 -78.64
C ARG A 3 -18.98 2.81 -77.28
N PHE A 4 -17.96 1.99 -77.36
CA PHE A 4 -17.20 1.46 -76.17
C PHE A 4 -16.31 2.55 -75.62
N VAL A 5 -16.35 2.79 -74.32
CA VAL A 5 -15.36 3.61 -73.61
C VAL A 5 -14.61 2.63 -72.69
N ILE A 6 -13.28 2.55 -72.89
CA ILE A 6 -12.35 1.76 -72.09
C ILE A 6 -11.92 2.66 -70.96
N ALA A 7 -12.20 2.20 -69.67
CA ALA A 7 -11.68 2.86 -68.49
C ALA A 7 -10.38 2.17 -68.04
N LEU A 8 -9.28 2.96 -68.02
CA LEU A 8 -8.01 2.54 -67.41
C LEU A 8 -8.16 2.55 -65.90
N GLY A 9 -7.95 1.38 -65.28
CA GLY A 9 -7.83 1.23 -63.83
C GLY A 9 -6.46 1.64 -63.32
N GLY A 10 -6.40 2.71 -62.54
CA GLY A 10 -5.21 3.07 -61.80
C GLY A 10 -5.07 2.27 -60.51
N LEU A 11 -3.99 1.53 -60.35
CA LEU A 11 -3.61 0.74 -59.19
C LEU A 11 -3.03 1.69 -58.13
N ALA A 12 -3.79 2.08 -57.11
CA ALA A 12 -3.30 2.84 -55.96
C ALA A 12 -2.61 1.89 -54.99
N CYS A 13 -1.31 2.03 -54.87
CA CYS A 13 -0.51 1.31 -53.87
C CYS A 13 -0.73 1.97 -52.49
N ALA A 14 -1.54 1.35 -51.62
CA ALA A 14 -1.74 1.81 -50.25
C ALA A 14 -0.56 1.32 -49.36
N THR A 15 0.33 2.23 -48.99
CA THR A 15 1.35 2.00 -47.97
C THR A 15 0.69 1.97 -46.59
N VAL A 16 0.53 0.79 -46.03
CA VAL A 16 0.13 0.62 -44.63
C VAL A 16 1.32 0.96 -43.74
N ALA A 17 1.26 2.13 -43.11
CA ALA A 17 2.17 2.48 -42.03
C ALA A 17 1.82 1.64 -40.78
N LEU A 18 2.64 0.67 -40.44
CA LEU A 18 2.58 -0.05 -39.18
C LEU A 18 2.99 0.90 -38.05
N ALA A 19 1.99 1.44 -37.35
CA ALA A 19 2.22 2.15 -36.09
C ALA A 19 2.67 1.10 -35.06
N SER A 20 3.92 1.18 -34.61
CA SER A 20 4.41 0.41 -33.45
C SER A 20 3.61 0.82 -32.22
N PRO A 21 3.09 -0.11 -31.42
CA PRO A 21 2.48 0.23 -30.14
C PRO A 21 3.56 0.83 -29.24
N ALA A 22 3.30 2.03 -28.71
CA ALA A 22 4.09 2.62 -27.65
C ALA A 22 4.06 1.64 -26.46
N ALA A 23 5.20 1.07 -26.13
CA ALA A 23 5.35 0.24 -24.94
C ALA A 23 5.04 1.10 -23.72
N ALA A 24 3.95 0.79 -23.03
CA ALA A 24 3.65 1.37 -21.75
C ALA A 24 4.74 0.93 -20.76
N TYR A 25 5.51 1.88 -20.27
CA TYR A 25 6.49 1.65 -19.23
C TYR A 25 5.77 1.34 -17.92
N GLU A 26 5.84 0.09 -17.50
CA GLU A 26 5.37 -0.32 -16.18
C GLU A 26 6.47 -0.02 -15.16
N ILE A 27 6.18 0.85 -14.21
CA ILE A 27 7.10 1.29 -13.17
C ILE A 27 6.80 0.52 -11.89
N ASP A 28 7.80 -0.11 -11.29
CA ASP A 28 7.69 -0.75 -9.97
C ASP A 28 7.22 0.30 -8.93
N PRO A 29 6.08 0.09 -8.28
CA PRO A 29 5.53 1.05 -7.34
C PRO A 29 6.36 1.23 -6.05
N LEU A 30 7.27 0.31 -5.74
CA LEU A 30 8.12 0.36 -4.55
C LEU A 30 9.46 1.03 -4.81
N THR A 31 10.09 0.76 -5.95
CA THR A 31 11.43 1.26 -6.26
C THR A 31 11.45 2.43 -7.23
N ARG A 32 10.33 2.71 -7.92
CA ARG A 32 10.21 3.71 -9.01
C ARG A 32 11.20 3.50 -10.17
N GLN A 33 11.73 2.31 -10.32
CA GLN A 33 12.58 1.95 -11.46
C GLN A 33 11.77 1.28 -12.57
N PRO A 34 12.13 1.45 -13.83
CA PRO A 34 11.48 0.76 -14.94
C PRO A 34 11.68 -0.75 -14.79
N LEU A 35 10.60 -1.53 -14.95
CA LEU A 35 10.69 -2.98 -15.10
C LEU A 35 11.27 -3.29 -16.49
N THR A 36 12.57 -3.12 -16.65
CA THR A 36 13.28 -3.53 -17.85
C THR A 36 13.88 -4.91 -17.66
N ASP A 37 13.46 -5.82 -18.54
CA ASP A 37 14.10 -7.10 -18.87
C ASP A 37 14.04 -8.26 -17.85
N VAL A 38 12.91 -8.98 -17.92
CA VAL A 38 12.89 -10.40 -17.57
C VAL A 38 12.59 -11.27 -18.82
N LEU A 39 13.34 -11.10 -19.90
CA LEU A 39 13.25 -12.00 -21.05
C LEU A 39 14.60 -12.26 -21.72
N THR A 40 15.60 -12.72 -20.96
CA THR A 40 16.67 -13.58 -21.50
C THR A 40 17.54 -14.18 -20.39
N VAL A 41 16.97 -14.95 -19.48
CA VAL A 41 17.78 -15.89 -18.68
C VAL A 41 17.58 -17.28 -19.25
N ARG A 42 18.50 -17.72 -20.10
CA ARG A 42 18.69 -19.15 -20.42
C ARG A 42 19.01 -19.87 -19.11
N VAL A 43 18.05 -20.65 -18.62
CA VAL A 43 18.28 -21.56 -17.52
C VAL A 43 19.21 -22.67 -17.99
N ARG A 44 20.47 -22.61 -17.56
CA ARG A 44 21.39 -23.76 -17.61
C ARG A 44 21.17 -24.56 -16.32
N PRO A 45 20.93 -25.88 -16.36
CA PRO A 45 20.86 -26.66 -15.14
C PRO A 45 22.26 -26.70 -14.51
N GLN A 46 22.43 -26.03 -13.36
CA GLN A 46 23.61 -26.20 -12.52
C GLN A 46 23.30 -27.22 -11.42
N SER A 47 24.18 -28.22 -11.37
CA SER A 47 24.22 -29.24 -10.32
C SER A 47 24.34 -28.60 -8.94
N VAL A 48 23.49 -29.03 -8.01
CA VAL A 48 23.50 -28.60 -6.62
C VAL A 48 24.72 -29.20 -5.92
N ALA A 49 25.72 -28.38 -5.66
CA ALA A 49 26.78 -28.69 -4.71
C ALA A 49 26.38 -28.20 -3.30
N PRO A 50 26.76 -28.88 -2.21
CA PRO A 50 26.31 -28.52 -0.88
C PRO A 50 26.87 -27.17 -0.43
N SER A 51 25.96 -26.39 0.12
CA SER A 51 26.16 -25.03 0.64
C SER A 51 27.32 -24.94 1.61
N ALA A 52 28.35 -24.18 1.23
CA ALA A 52 29.32 -23.65 2.16
C ALA A 52 28.67 -22.54 3.00
N ALA A 53 28.84 -22.62 4.33
CA ALA A 53 28.35 -21.64 5.28
C ALA A 53 28.85 -20.24 4.91
N LEU A 54 27.91 -19.26 4.87
CA LEU A 54 28.24 -17.86 4.70
C LEU A 54 29.02 -17.36 5.94
N PRO A 55 30.06 -16.54 5.79
CA PRO A 55 30.74 -15.95 6.93
C PRO A 55 29.81 -14.95 7.62
N ALA A 56 29.60 -15.16 8.92
CA ALA A 56 29.04 -14.17 9.82
C ALA A 56 30.09 -13.04 9.96
N ASP A 57 29.62 -11.80 9.82
CA ASP A 57 30.22 -10.50 10.10
C ASP A 57 30.35 -9.57 8.88
N VAL A 58 29.24 -8.90 8.59
CA VAL A 58 29.25 -7.55 8.02
C VAL A 58 28.55 -6.63 9.04
N PRO A 59 29.28 -5.83 9.83
CA PRO A 59 28.67 -4.84 10.70
C PRO A 59 28.06 -3.73 9.86
N GLY A 60 26.74 -3.50 9.98
CA GLY A 60 26.08 -2.29 9.50
C GLY A 60 24.96 -2.41 8.47
N ALA A 61 24.60 -3.57 7.97
CA ALA A 61 23.34 -3.73 7.27
C ALA A 61 22.22 -3.93 8.29
N ALA A 62 21.49 -2.87 8.63
CA ALA A 62 20.23 -3.01 9.34
C ALA A 62 19.31 -3.88 8.47
N VAL A 63 19.20 -5.14 8.82
CA VAL A 63 18.18 -6.04 8.28
C VAL A 63 16.84 -5.34 8.56
N PRO A 64 15.95 -5.10 7.58
CA PRO A 64 14.62 -4.59 7.84
C PRO A 64 14.02 -5.52 8.90
N GLN A 65 13.82 -5.04 10.11
CA GLN A 65 13.15 -5.82 11.13
C GLN A 65 11.73 -6.05 10.61
N ALA A 66 11.48 -7.26 10.12
CA ALA A 66 10.13 -7.73 9.89
C ALA A 66 9.38 -7.45 11.20
N THR A 67 8.30 -6.67 11.10
CA THR A 67 7.49 -6.38 12.28
C THR A 67 7.16 -7.70 12.95
N ALA A 68 7.33 -7.79 14.26
CA ALA A 68 7.12 -9.02 15.04
C ALA A 68 5.66 -9.55 14.98
N ILE A 69 4.79 -8.87 14.22
CA ILE A 69 3.36 -9.14 14.11
C ILE A 69 3.02 -9.45 12.67
N ALA A 70 3.04 -10.74 12.33
CA ALA A 70 2.64 -11.22 11.02
C ALA A 70 1.13 -11.03 10.79
N ARG A 71 0.77 -10.71 9.55
CA ARG A 71 -0.61 -10.75 9.08
C ARG A 71 -1.10 -12.20 9.05
N GLU A 72 -2.31 -12.46 9.53
CA GLU A 72 -2.89 -13.80 9.59
C GLU A 72 -4.42 -13.81 9.45
N ILE A 73 -4.98 -14.93 9.02
CA ILE A 73 -6.42 -15.17 9.00
C ILE A 73 -6.79 -15.78 10.37
N VAL A 74 -7.83 -15.22 10.99
CA VAL A 74 -8.35 -15.69 12.29
C VAL A 74 -9.86 -15.90 12.23
N PRO A 75 -10.44 -16.81 13.02
CA PRO A 75 -11.89 -16.94 13.16
C PRO A 75 -12.52 -15.63 13.66
N TYR A 76 -13.68 -15.27 13.11
CA TYR A 76 -14.44 -14.10 13.50
C TYR A 76 -15.91 -14.45 13.66
N ASN A 77 -16.40 -14.42 14.90
CA ASN A 77 -17.79 -14.70 15.27
C ASN A 77 -18.54 -13.43 15.75
N GLY A 78 -18.02 -12.25 15.40
CA GLY A 78 -18.60 -10.98 15.84
C GLY A 78 -19.76 -10.49 14.95
N PRO A 79 -20.44 -9.39 15.33
CA PRO A 79 -21.65 -8.91 14.71
C PRO A 79 -21.44 -8.08 13.44
N HIS A 80 -20.21 -7.82 13.03
CA HIS A 80 -19.93 -6.91 11.92
C HIS A 80 -19.89 -7.64 10.58
N ALA A 81 -20.49 -7.02 9.56
CA ALA A 81 -20.56 -7.56 8.20
C ALA A 81 -19.17 -7.58 7.53
N PRO A 82 -18.96 -8.50 6.55
CA PRO A 82 -17.75 -8.50 5.72
C PRO A 82 -17.45 -7.13 5.11
N GLY A 83 -16.17 -6.78 5.05
CA GLY A 83 -15.67 -5.47 4.62
C GLY A 83 -15.60 -4.43 5.74
N THR A 84 -16.10 -4.72 6.94
CA THR A 84 -15.91 -3.85 8.12
C THR A 84 -14.48 -3.98 8.63
N ILE A 85 -13.87 -2.84 8.95
CA ILE A 85 -12.59 -2.76 9.65
C ILE A 85 -12.88 -2.60 11.15
N ILE A 86 -12.24 -3.41 11.99
CA ILE A 86 -12.30 -3.29 13.45
C ILE A 86 -10.88 -3.01 13.93
N VAL A 87 -10.71 -1.96 14.71
CA VAL A 87 -9.42 -1.64 15.35
C VAL A 87 -9.57 -1.81 16.85
N SER A 88 -8.84 -2.76 17.43
CA SER A 88 -8.68 -2.90 18.89
C SER A 88 -7.42 -2.15 19.31
N THR A 89 -7.60 -1.02 20.00
CA THR A 89 -6.45 -0.23 20.48
C THR A 89 -5.75 -0.92 21.64
N ALA A 90 -6.49 -1.67 22.45
CA ALA A 90 -5.94 -2.46 23.56
C ALA A 90 -5.02 -3.58 23.05
N GLU A 91 -5.46 -4.32 22.04
CA GLU A 91 -4.68 -5.41 21.43
C GLU A 91 -3.61 -4.91 20.46
N ARG A 92 -3.73 -3.66 19.97
CA ARG A 92 -2.91 -3.11 18.89
C ARG A 92 -3.01 -3.96 17.62
N ARG A 93 -4.27 -4.29 17.27
CA ARG A 93 -4.63 -5.10 16.10
C ARG A 93 -5.72 -4.41 15.29
N LEU A 94 -5.67 -4.67 14.00
CA LEU A 94 -6.73 -4.32 13.07
C LEU A 94 -7.24 -5.60 12.42
N TYR A 95 -8.55 -5.74 12.33
CA TYR A 95 -9.25 -6.87 11.72
C TYR A 95 -10.06 -6.37 10.52
N LEU A 96 -9.85 -6.95 9.37
CA LEU A 96 -10.74 -6.80 8.22
C LEU A 96 -11.65 -8.02 8.16
N VAL A 97 -12.94 -7.83 8.47
CA VAL A 97 -13.93 -8.91 8.45
C VAL A 97 -14.08 -9.45 7.04
N GLN A 98 -13.98 -10.76 6.89
CA GLN A 98 -14.10 -11.51 5.65
C GLN A 98 -15.43 -12.29 5.60
N PRO A 99 -15.90 -12.71 4.41
CA PRO A 99 -16.94 -13.72 4.32
C PRO A 99 -16.49 -15.04 4.98
N GLY A 100 -17.46 -15.88 5.40
CA GLY A 100 -17.13 -17.20 5.93
C GLY A 100 -16.80 -17.26 7.43
N GLY A 101 -17.00 -16.17 8.18
CA GLY A 101 -16.74 -16.19 9.63
C GLY A 101 -15.25 -16.03 9.97
N GLU A 102 -14.52 -15.33 9.13
CA GLU A 102 -13.09 -15.06 9.29
C GLU A 102 -12.79 -13.56 9.31
N ALA A 103 -11.62 -13.20 9.79
CA ALA A 103 -11.06 -11.87 9.64
C ALA A 103 -9.57 -11.95 9.33
N LEU A 104 -9.11 -11.02 8.50
CA LEU A 104 -7.69 -10.82 8.26
C LEU A 104 -7.17 -9.86 9.34
N ARG A 105 -6.25 -10.34 10.19
CA ARG A 105 -5.68 -9.63 11.32
C ARG A 105 -4.32 -9.05 10.98
N TYR A 106 -4.13 -7.77 11.31
CA TYR A 106 -2.88 -7.02 11.11
C TYR A 106 -2.36 -6.46 12.43
N GLY A 107 -1.04 -6.29 12.53
CA GLY A 107 -0.43 -5.48 13.57
C GLY A 107 -0.60 -3.99 13.30
N VAL A 108 -0.89 -3.18 14.33
CA VAL A 108 -1.00 -1.73 14.17
C VAL A 108 -0.33 -0.97 15.31
N GLY A 109 0.20 0.21 14.98
CA GLY A 109 0.54 1.24 15.96
C GLY A 109 -0.68 2.12 16.21
N VAL A 110 -0.92 2.49 17.47
CA VAL A 110 -2.11 3.23 17.91
C VAL A 110 -1.76 4.51 18.65
N GLY A 111 -2.77 5.31 19.00
CA GLY A 111 -2.61 6.53 19.79
C GLY A 111 -1.98 6.26 21.15
N ARG A 112 -0.95 7.06 21.51
CA ARG A 112 -0.38 7.05 22.86
C ARG A 112 -1.41 7.52 23.90
N PRO A 113 -1.18 7.30 25.21
CA PRO A 113 -2.06 7.81 26.26
C PRO A 113 -2.45 9.28 26.06
N GLY A 114 -3.73 9.61 26.21
CA GLY A 114 -4.30 10.93 25.92
C GLY A 114 -4.65 11.19 24.45
N PHE A 115 -4.28 10.28 23.52
CA PHE A 115 -4.62 10.36 22.09
C PHE A 115 -5.41 9.15 21.61
N THR A 116 -5.90 8.33 22.52
CA THR A 116 -6.79 7.21 22.21
C THR A 116 -8.21 7.72 21.97
N TRP A 117 -8.87 7.16 20.98
CA TRP A 117 -10.27 7.45 20.67
C TRP A 117 -11.00 6.15 20.34
N GLY A 118 -12.31 6.19 20.35
CA GLY A 118 -13.16 5.06 19.97
C GLY A 118 -14.41 5.55 19.26
N GLY A 119 -15.12 4.62 18.63
CA GLY A 119 -16.35 4.90 17.90
C GLY A 119 -16.33 4.39 16.46
N THR A 120 -17.34 4.76 15.69
CA THR A 120 -17.49 4.32 14.30
C THR A 120 -17.22 5.47 13.34
N GLN A 121 -16.43 5.18 12.31
CA GLN A 121 -16.11 6.05 11.19
C GLN A 121 -16.35 5.32 9.86
N THR A 122 -16.17 6.04 8.77
CA THR A 122 -16.24 5.49 7.41
C THR A 122 -14.99 5.92 6.65
N VAL A 123 -14.44 5.05 5.83
CA VAL A 123 -13.36 5.42 4.90
C VAL A 123 -13.94 6.38 3.86
N THR A 124 -13.56 7.65 3.91
CA THR A 124 -14.08 8.69 3.01
C THR A 124 -13.19 8.96 1.81
N MET A 125 -11.91 8.67 1.93
CA MET A 125 -10.93 8.89 0.87
C MET A 125 -9.75 7.92 1.02
N LYS A 126 -9.15 7.58 -0.11
CA LYS A 126 -7.96 6.74 -0.20
C LYS A 126 -6.90 7.46 -1.03
N ARG A 127 -5.63 7.40 -0.61
CA ARG A 127 -4.50 8.01 -1.32
C ARG A 127 -3.30 7.07 -1.32
N GLU A 128 -2.60 7.04 -2.44
CA GLU A 128 -1.30 6.41 -2.60
C GLU A 128 -0.21 7.46 -2.41
N TRP A 129 0.83 7.12 -1.66
CA TRP A 129 1.94 8.01 -1.35
C TRP A 129 1.49 9.44 -1.04
N PRO A 130 0.62 9.62 -0.01
CA PRO A 130 0.02 10.92 0.26
C PRO A 130 1.05 11.93 0.74
N ASP A 131 0.87 13.18 0.36
CA ASP A 131 1.58 14.29 0.98
C ASP A 131 1.17 14.41 2.45
N TRP A 132 2.10 14.78 3.29
CA TRP A 132 1.86 15.03 4.70
C TRP A 132 1.92 16.51 5.05
N ARG A 133 0.88 16.96 5.72
CA ARG A 133 0.81 18.27 6.37
C ARG A 133 0.46 18.02 7.83
N PRO A 134 1.38 18.29 8.77
CA PRO A 134 1.10 18.14 10.18
C PRO A 134 -0.09 19.01 10.60
N PRO A 135 -1.02 18.49 11.43
CA PRO A 135 -2.06 19.32 12.04
C PRO A 135 -1.44 20.47 12.84
N SER A 136 -2.14 21.62 12.88
CA SER A 136 -1.67 22.82 13.58
C SER A 136 -1.31 22.55 15.05
N GLU A 137 -2.07 21.68 15.72
CA GLU A 137 -1.80 21.27 17.10
C GLU A 137 -0.51 20.47 17.24
N MET A 138 -0.16 19.66 16.24
CA MET A 138 1.11 18.94 16.21
C MET A 138 2.27 19.93 16.05
N LEU A 139 2.14 20.91 15.16
CA LEU A 139 3.14 21.96 14.97
C LEU A 139 3.33 22.84 16.21
N ARG A 140 2.28 23.06 17.01
CA ARG A 140 2.41 23.75 18.30
C ARG A 140 3.23 22.97 19.33
N ARG A 141 3.08 21.64 19.34
CA ARG A 141 3.87 20.75 20.23
C ARG A 141 5.27 20.45 19.70
N ARG A 142 5.44 20.48 18.40
CA ARG A 142 6.67 20.14 17.69
C ARG A 142 6.90 21.15 16.56
N PRO A 143 7.38 22.37 16.92
CA PRO A 143 7.62 23.43 15.94
C PRO A 143 8.78 23.12 14.98
N ASP A 144 9.60 22.15 15.31
CA ASP A 144 10.70 21.60 14.50
C ASP A 144 10.22 20.79 13.28
N LEU A 145 8.96 20.36 13.25
CA LEU A 145 8.44 19.57 12.14
C LEU A 145 8.26 20.42 10.87
N PRO A 146 8.52 19.84 9.69
CA PRO A 146 8.26 20.52 8.43
C PRO A 146 6.76 20.77 8.27
N ARG A 147 6.39 21.93 7.71
CA ARG A 147 4.98 22.27 7.45
C ARG A 147 4.36 21.45 6.31
N TYR A 148 5.20 20.80 5.52
CA TYR A 148 4.82 19.98 4.37
C TYR A 148 5.92 18.97 4.06
N MET A 149 5.50 17.72 3.75
CA MET A 149 6.36 16.69 3.16
C MET A 149 5.64 16.07 1.97
N LYS A 150 6.32 16.00 0.84
CA LYS A 150 5.84 15.27 -0.33
C LYS A 150 5.74 13.78 -0.02
N GLY A 151 4.80 13.08 -0.67
CA GLY A 151 4.69 11.63 -0.60
C GLY A 151 6.00 10.94 -1.00
N GLY A 152 6.38 9.90 -0.27
CA GLY A 152 7.63 9.16 -0.45
C GLY A 152 7.99 8.31 0.75
N ILE A 153 9.12 7.60 0.67
CA ILE A 153 9.54 6.63 1.68
C ILE A 153 9.82 7.27 3.04
N GLU A 154 10.32 8.52 3.04
CA GLU A 154 10.61 9.28 4.26
C GLU A 154 9.35 9.93 4.89
N ASN A 155 8.20 9.86 4.17
CA ASN A 155 6.98 10.49 4.64
C ASN A 155 6.33 9.61 5.74
N PRO A 156 5.95 10.19 6.89
CA PRO A 156 5.37 9.43 8.01
C PRO A 156 4.02 8.78 7.71
N LEU A 157 3.33 9.16 6.62
CA LEU A 157 2.10 8.49 6.18
C LEU A 157 2.38 7.23 5.34
N GLY A 158 3.62 7.00 4.92
CA GLY A 158 4.02 5.82 4.18
C GLY A 158 3.33 5.67 2.82
N ALA A 159 3.24 4.42 2.36
CA ALA A 159 2.81 4.08 1.01
C ALA A 159 1.34 4.36 0.72
N ARG A 160 0.45 4.25 1.70
CA ARG A 160 -1.01 4.39 1.54
C ARG A 160 -1.62 5.08 2.75
N ALA A 161 -2.72 5.81 2.52
CA ALA A 161 -3.57 6.33 3.59
C ALA A 161 -5.05 6.21 3.25
N MET A 162 -5.85 5.82 4.25
CA MET A 162 -7.30 5.80 4.25
C MET A 162 -7.80 6.80 5.29
N TYR A 163 -8.57 7.78 4.87
CA TYR A 163 -9.05 8.87 5.70
C TYR A 163 -10.39 8.49 6.33
N LEU A 164 -10.56 8.81 7.61
CA LEU A 164 -11.69 8.37 8.43
C LEU A 164 -12.68 9.51 8.70
N GLY A 165 -13.84 9.45 8.05
CA GLY A 165 -14.89 10.45 8.20
C GLY A 165 -14.41 11.86 7.89
N ASN A 166 -14.92 12.83 8.63
CA ASN A 166 -14.48 14.23 8.61
C ASN A 166 -13.52 14.52 9.78
N THR A 167 -12.67 13.55 10.13
CA THR A 167 -11.71 13.66 11.24
C THR A 167 -10.30 13.88 10.73
N ILE A 168 -9.38 14.14 11.66
CA ILE A 168 -7.95 14.17 11.38
C ILE A 168 -7.32 12.77 11.36
N TYR A 169 -8.09 11.71 11.67
CA TYR A 169 -7.57 10.36 11.81
C TYR A 169 -7.50 9.62 10.48
N ARG A 170 -6.51 8.74 10.39
CA ARG A 170 -6.22 7.93 9.21
C ARG A 170 -5.77 6.54 9.62
N ILE A 171 -5.99 5.56 8.75
CA ILE A 171 -5.22 4.32 8.72
C ILE A 171 -4.18 4.51 7.64
N HIS A 172 -2.88 4.36 7.96
CA HIS A 172 -1.82 4.70 7.02
C HIS A 172 -0.55 3.86 7.23
N GLY A 173 0.33 3.85 6.25
CA GLY A 173 1.65 3.25 6.34
C GLY A 173 2.57 3.99 7.31
N SER A 174 3.84 3.64 7.32
CA SER A 174 4.83 4.30 8.18
C SER A 174 6.22 4.24 7.57
N ASN A 175 7.02 5.27 7.81
CA ASN A 175 8.47 5.24 7.63
C ASN A 175 9.20 4.70 8.89
N GLU A 176 8.46 4.35 9.95
CA GLU A 176 8.93 3.83 11.23
C GLU A 176 8.25 2.46 11.51
N PRO A 177 8.56 1.39 10.74
CA PRO A 177 7.89 0.08 10.86
C PRO A 177 8.06 -0.56 12.24
N GLU A 178 9.13 -0.26 12.96
CA GLU A 178 9.40 -0.73 14.33
C GLU A 178 8.38 -0.21 15.35
N THR A 179 7.62 0.83 15.01
CA THR A 179 6.57 1.38 15.88
C THR A 179 5.26 0.61 15.81
N ILE A 180 5.13 -0.37 14.91
CA ILE A 180 3.95 -1.21 14.80
C ILE A 180 3.87 -2.15 16.03
N GLY A 181 2.67 -2.25 16.61
CA GLY A 181 2.47 -2.96 17.88
C GLY A 181 2.66 -2.07 19.12
N THR A 182 2.94 -0.78 18.94
CA THR A 182 3.13 0.16 20.04
C THR A 182 2.09 1.28 20.06
N ALA A 183 2.05 2.05 21.16
CA ALA A 183 1.14 3.18 21.36
C ALA A 183 1.92 4.50 21.30
N VAL A 184 2.20 5.01 20.10
CA VAL A 184 3.09 6.18 19.89
C VAL A 184 2.47 7.30 19.06
N SER A 185 1.38 7.04 18.34
CA SER A 185 0.78 8.02 17.42
C SER A 185 0.00 9.13 18.14
N SER A 186 -0.41 10.14 17.39
CA SER A 186 -1.36 11.17 17.86
C SER A 186 -2.82 10.81 17.50
N GLY A 187 -3.15 9.52 17.49
CA GLY A 187 -4.50 8.98 17.26
C GLY A 187 -4.70 8.30 15.91
N CYS A 188 -3.82 8.48 14.94
CA CYS A 188 -3.86 7.70 13.70
C CYS A 188 -3.46 6.24 13.94
N ILE A 189 -3.94 5.36 13.07
CA ILE A 189 -3.63 3.93 13.08
C ILE A 189 -2.51 3.70 12.08
N ARG A 190 -1.33 3.32 12.58
CA ARG A 190 -0.13 3.06 11.78
C ARG A 190 -0.05 1.59 11.38
N MET A 191 0.40 1.31 10.19
CA MET A 191 0.68 -0.03 9.67
C MET A 191 2.07 -0.06 9.02
N THR A 192 2.60 -1.24 8.76
CA THR A 192 3.72 -1.35 7.83
C THR A 192 3.27 -0.91 6.43
N ASN A 193 4.21 -0.51 5.58
CA ASN A 193 3.87 -0.17 4.19
C ASN A 193 3.32 -1.37 3.41
N GLU A 194 3.80 -2.57 3.70
CA GLU A 194 3.29 -3.80 3.12
C GLU A 194 1.84 -4.07 3.54
N ASP A 195 1.56 -4.05 4.84
CA ASP A 195 0.23 -4.35 5.37
C ASP A 195 -0.81 -3.30 4.97
N VAL A 196 -0.45 -2.01 4.97
CA VAL A 196 -1.39 -0.98 4.53
C VAL A 196 -1.67 -1.07 3.04
N THR A 197 -0.71 -1.50 2.24
CA THR A 197 -0.90 -1.72 0.79
C THR A 197 -1.86 -2.88 0.54
N ASP A 198 -1.72 -3.98 1.28
CA ASP A 198 -2.65 -5.11 1.22
C ASP A 198 -4.05 -4.71 1.68
N LEU A 199 -4.18 -4.08 2.85
CA LEU A 199 -5.48 -3.59 3.35
C LEU A 199 -6.13 -2.60 2.39
N TYR A 200 -5.36 -1.67 1.84
CA TYR A 200 -5.81 -0.69 0.88
C TYR A 200 -6.41 -1.33 -0.37
N SER A 201 -5.82 -2.40 -0.90
CA SER A 201 -6.34 -3.11 -2.07
C SER A 201 -7.71 -3.75 -1.83
N ARG A 202 -7.98 -4.17 -0.60
CA ARG A 202 -9.21 -4.88 -0.19
C ARG A 202 -10.34 -3.94 0.22
N VAL A 203 -10.02 -2.77 0.76
CA VAL A 203 -10.99 -1.82 1.34
C VAL A 203 -11.49 -0.84 0.30
N LYS A 204 -12.81 -0.62 0.26
CA LYS A 204 -13.45 0.39 -0.60
C LYS A 204 -13.73 1.67 0.18
N VAL A 205 -13.82 2.81 -0.52
CA VAL A 205 -14.43 4.02 0.04
C VAL A 205 -15.86 3.69 0.43
N GLY A 206 -16.31 4.16 1.59
CA GLY A 206 -17.57 3.76 2.22
C GLY A 206 -17.44 2.63 3.24
N ALA A 207 -16.30 1.94 3.33
CA ALA A 207 -16.09 0.88 4.31
C ALA A 207 -16.22 1.40 5.75
N ARG A 208 -16.94 0.66 6.58
CA ARG A 208 -17.14 0.97 8.00
C ARG A 208 -15.88 0.65 8.80
N VAL A 209 -15.52 1.55 9.70
CA VAL A 209 -14.38 1.41 10.62
C VAL A 209 -14.88 1.56 12.05
N VAL A 210 -14.71 0.53 12.86
CA VAL A 210 -15.09 0.51 14.28
C VAL A 210 -13.81 0.49 15.09
N VAL A 211 -13.59 1.53 15.91
CA VAL A 211 -12.44 1.62 16.80
C VAL A 211 -12.89 1.35 18.23
N GLN A 212 -12.31 0.33 18.81
CA GLN A 212 -12.56 -0.15 20.18
C GLN A 212 -11.35 0.22 21.06
N ARG A 213 -11.65 0.64 22.30
CA ARG A 213 -10.64 0.96 23.32
C ARG A 213 -10.33 -0.25 24.16
#